data_2ad124d18cb5b635ff0b037e1ea912a6
#
_entry.id   2ad124d18cb5b635ff0b037e1ea912a6
#
_cell.length_a   1.000
_cell.length_b   1.000
_cell.length_c   1.000
_cell.angle_alpha   90.00
_cell.angle_beta   90.00
_cell.angle_gamma   90.00
#
_symmetry.space_group_name_H-M   'P 1'
#
loop_
_entity.id
_entity.type
_entity.pdbx_description
1 polymer ?
#
loop_
_entity_poly.entity_id
_entity_poly.type
_entity_poly.pdbx_seq_one_letter_code
_entity_poly.pdbx_strand_id
1 'polypeptide(L)'
;DLRMSRGLGDVYKRQVSDDTVKYKGEDLLEQATQIQEISNSTNQQLIWIASISLLVGGIGVMNIMLVSVTERTGEIGLKKALGARKRRILTQFLTEAAVLTLLGGIIGVLGGIALAYIISKVSAVPVAISGVSIVIAVLFSTLIGIIFGLIPSVKAANMNPIEALRHE
;
A
#
# COMPACT_ATOMS: atom_id res chain seq x y z
N ASP A 1 -41.13 35.49 -51.38
CA ASP A 1 -41.58 34.57 -50.32
C ASP A 1 -40.71 33.29 -50.17
N LEU A 2 -40.13 32.77 -51.25
CA LEU A 2 -39.27 31.59 -51.21
C LEU A 2 -37.88 31.82 -50.60
N ARG A 3 -37.37 33.06 -50.56
CA ARG A 3 -36.08 33.41 -49.93
C ARG A 3 -36.20 33.51 -48.43
N MET A 4 -37.35 33.93 -47.90
CA MET A 4 -37.59 34.08 -46.49
C MET A 4 -37.79 32.73 -45.77
N SER A 5 -38.40 31.75 -46.47
CA SER A 5 -38.60 30.40 -45.93
C SER A 5 -37.31 29.58 -45.83
N ARG A 6 -36.32 29.79 -46.75
CA ARG A 6 -35.01 29.15 -46.67
C ARG A 6 -34.15 29.66 -45.49
N GLY A 7 -34.18 30.96 -45.22
CA GLY A 7 -33.46 31.57 -44.12
C GLY A 7 -33.95 31.08 -42.73
N LEU A 8 -35.26 30.98 -42.59
CA LEU A 8 -35.87 30.45 -41.35
C LEU A 8 -35.56 28.96 -41.13
N GLY A 9 -35.54 28.16 -42.21
CA GLY A 9 -35.19 26.75 -42.14
C GLY A 9 -33.72 26.51 -41.73
N ASP A 10 -32.81 27.36 -42.20
CA ASP A 10 -31.39 27.27 -41.89
C ASP A 10 -31.07 27.74 -40.47
N VAL A 11 -31.79 28.76 -39.98
CA VAL A 11 -31.70 29.21 -38.57
C VAL A 11 -32.25 28.14 -37.62
N TYR A 12 -33.38 27.51 -38.00
CA TYR A 12 -33.98 26.45 -37.19
C TYR A 12 -33.09 25.18 -37.15
N LYS A 13 -32.47 24.79 -38.26
CA LYS A 13 -31.52 23.69 -38.32
C LYS A 13 -30.25 23.96 -37.51
N ARG A 14 -29.74 25.20 -37.55
CA ARG A 14 -28.57 25.59 -36.72
C ARG A 14 -28.92 25.55 -35.24
N GLN A 15 -30.07 26.07 -34.84
CA GLN A 15 -30.50 26.10 -33.44
C GLN A 15 -30.73 24.67 -32.88
N VAL A 16 -31.40 23.82 -33.64
CA VAL A 16 -31.62 22.41 -33.27
C VAL A 16 -30.30 21.60 -33.26
N SER A 17 -29.35 21.92 -34.15
CA SER A 17 -28.03 21.28 -34.16
C SER A 17 -27.16 21.73 -32.95
N ASP A 18 -27.26 22.99 -32.56
CA ASP A 18 -26.49 23.53 -31.46
C ASP A 18 -27.04 23.03 -30.12
N ASP A 19 -28.36 22.97 -29.95
CA ASP A 19 -28.99 22.37 -28.76
C ASP A 19 -28.68 20.88 -28.63
N THR A 20 -28.76 20.10 -29.70
CA THR A 20 -28.42 18.66 -29.64
C THR A 20 -26.95 18.40 -29.33
N VAL A 21 -26.04 19.23 -29.83
CA VAL A 21 -24.61 19.16 -29.49
C VAL A 21 -24.39 19.53 -28.02
N LYS A 22 -25.09 20.52 -27.51
CA LYS A 22 -25.00 20.96 -26.12
C LYS A 22 -25.51 19.88 -25.14
N TYR A 23 -26.69 19.30 -25.37
CA TYR A 23 -27.23 18.20 -24.58
C TYR A 23 -26.31 16.97 -24.62
N LYS A 24 -25.76 16.63 -25.78
CA LYS A 24 -24.81 15.52 -25.91
C LYS A 24 -23.49 15.80 -25.20
N GLY A 25 -23.04 17.05 -25.13
CA GLY A 25 -21.88 17.47 -24.36
C GLY A 25 -22.12 17.38 -22.87
N GLU A 26 -23.30 17.79 -22.38
CA GLU A 26 -23.68 17.68 -20.97
C GLU A 26 -23.77 16.22 -20.52
N ASP A 27 -24.39 15.35 -21.33
CA ASP A 27 -24.47 13.90 -21.05
C ASP A 27 -23.07 13.23 -20.98
N LEU A 28 -22.15 13.62 -21.86
CA LEU A 28 -20.78 13.10 -21.86
C LEU A 28 -19.99 13.57 -20.64
N LEU A 29 -20.18 14.81 -20.22
CA LEU A 29 -19.56 15.34 -18.99
C LEU A 29 -20.12 14.66 -17.74
N GLU A 30 -21.42 14.44 -17.70
CA GLU A 30 -22.06 13.73 -16.59
C GLU A 30 -21.58 12.28 -16.50
N GLN A 31 -21.48 11.57 -17.62
CA GLN A 31 -20.90 10.22 -17.68
C GLN A 31 -19.42 10.22 -17.23
N ALA A 32 -18.63 11.21 -17.65
CA ALA A 32 -17.23 11.33 -17.26
C ALA A 32 -17.10 11.57 -15.75
N THR A 33 -17.94 12.41 -15.17
CA THR A 33 -17.96 12.66 -13.71
C THR A 33 -18.38 11.42 -12.92
N GLN A 34 -19.39 10.69 -13.38
CA GLN A 34 -19.81 9.43 -12.75
C GLN A 34 -18.72 8.37 -12.78
N ILE A 35 -18.01 8.21 -13.91
CA ILE A 35 -16.86 7.31 -14.01
C ILE A 35 -15.76 7.72 -13.05
N GLN A 36 -15.49 9.03 -12.93
CA GLN A 36 -14.48 9.54 -11.99
C GLN A 36 -14.87 9.28 -10.55
N GLU A 37 -16.13 9.47 -10.17
CA GLU A 37 -16.64 9.19 -8.82
C GLU A 37 -16.56 7.70 -8.48
N ILE A 38 -16.95 6.82 -9.40
CA ILE A 38 -16.80 5.37 -9.23
C ILE A 38 -15.33 4.99 -9.06
N SER A 39 -14.44 5.55 -9.88
CA SER A 39 -13.00 5.31 -9.79
C SER A 39 -12.44 5.76 -8.44
N ASN A 40 -12.82 6.95 -7.97
CA ASN A 40 -12.39 7.49 -6.67
C ASN A 40 -12.92 6.63 -5.51
N SER A 41 -14.18 6.22 -5.56
CA SER A 41 -14.79 5.34 -4.55
C SER A 41 -14.09 3.98 -4.50
N THR A 42 -13.82 3.39 -5.66
CA THR A 42 -13.09 2.11 -5.77
C THR A 42 -11.67 2.23 -5.22
N ASN A 43 -10.94 3.29 -5.59
CA ASN A 43 -9.60 3.54 -5.05
C ASN A 43 -9.61 3.67 -3.52
N GLN A 44 -10.60 4.35 -2.96
CA GLN A 44 -10.73 4.49 -1.52
C GLN A 44 -10.98 3.15 -0.82
N GLN A 45 -11.84 2.29 -1.39
CA GLN A 45 -12.07 0.94 -0.88
C GLN A 45 -10.80 0.10 -0.93
N LEU A 46 -10.03 0.17 -2.04
CA LEU A 46 -8.76 -0.54 -2.15
C LEU A 46 -7.73 -0.08 -1.12
N ILE A 47 -7.67 1.23 -0.82
CA ILE A 47 -6.80 1.79 0.22
C ILE A 47 -7.18 1.22 1.60
N TRP A 48 -8.47 1.15 1.94
CA TRP A 48 -8.92 0.56 3.20
C TRP A 48 -8.54 -0.92 3.32
N ILE A 49 -8.79 -1.71 2.28
CA ILE A 49 -8.44 -3.15 2.24
C ILE A 49 -6.93 -3.33 2.38
N ALA A 50 -6.13 -2.55 1.65
CA ALA A 50 -4.68 -2.59 1.73
C ALA A 50 -4.17 -2.20 3.12
N SER A 51 -4.77 -1.17 3.75
CA SER A 51 -4.39 -0.72 5.10
C SER A 51 -4.66 -1.79 6.14
N ILE A 52 -5.82 -2.45 6.11
CA ILE A 52 -6.16 -3.54 7.02
C ILE A 52 -5.21 -4.73 6.80
N SER A 53 -4.95 -5.11 5.55
CA SER A 53 -4.01 -6.19 5.22
C SER A 53 -2.60 -5.91 5.74
N LEU A 54 -2.16 -4.65 5.65
CA LEU A 54 -0.85 -4.22 6.13
C LEU A 54 -0.76 -4.26 7.66
N LEU A 55 -1.84 -3.86 8.36
CA LEU A 55 -1.91 -3.97 9.83
C LEU A 55 -1.83 -5.43 10.28
N VAL A 56 -2.57 -6.33 9.64
CA VAL A 56 -2.53 -7.77 9.93
C VAL A 56 -1.12 -8.33 9.66
N GLY A 57 -0.49 -7.96 8.54
CA GLY A 57 0.89 -8.33 8.22
C GLY A 57 1.89 -7.80 9.25
N GLY A 58 1.73 -6.55 9.71
CA GLY A 58 2.56 -5.94 10.76
C GLY A 58 2.44 -6.67 12.10
N ILE A 59 1.24 -7.06 12.50
CA ILE A 59 1.02 -7.89 13.70
C ILE A 59 1.70 -9.26 13.54
N GLY A 60 1.66 -9.84 12.33
CA GLY A 60 2.39 -11.07 12.02
C GLY A 60 3.91 -10.93 12.24
N VAL A 61 4.50 -9.84 11.74
CA VAL A 61 5.93 -9.54 11.98
C VAL A 61 6.21 -9.36 13.47
N MET A 62 5.37 -8.63 14.19
CA MET A 62 5.51 -8.45 15.64
C MET A 62 5.50 -9.80 16.37
N ASN A 63 4.59 -10.71 16.01
CA ASN A 63 4.49 -12.03 16.64
C ASN A 63 5.73 -12.88 16.37
N ILE A 64 6.22 -12.92 15.13
CA ILE A 64 7.45 -13.64 14.77
C ILE A 64 8.64 -13.09 15.56
N MET A 65 8.75 -11.77 15.66
CA MET A 65 9.83 -11.12 16.42
C MET A 65 9.74 -11.38 17.93
N LEU A 66 8.51 -11.43 18.51
CA LEU A 66 8.32 -11.79 19.90
C LEU A 66 8.76 -13.22 20.18
N VAL A 67 8.44 -14.16 19.31
CA VAL A 67 8.90 -15.56 19.42
C VAL A 67 10.43 -15.60 19.30
N SER A 68 11.02 -14.95 18.31
CA SER A 68 12.48 -14.89 18.12
C SER A 68 13.21 -14.32 19.34
N VAL A 69 12.65 -13.26 19.97
CA VAL A 69 13.22 -12.69 21.21
C VAL A 69 13.14 -13.68 22.37
N THR A 70 12.04 -14.44 22.49
CA THR A 70 11.89 -15.43 23.57
C THR A 70 12.83 -16.63 23.37
N GLU A 71 12.98 -17.11 22.15
CA GLU A 71 13.92 -18.21 21.81
C GLU A 71 15.39 -17.83 22.04
N ARG A 72 15.74 -16.56 21.82
CA ARG A 72 17.11 -16.04 21.99
C ARG A 72 17.34 -15.35 23.34
N THR A 73 16.50 -15.64 24.33
CA THR A 73 16.57 -14.98 25.66
C THR A 73 17.93 -15.15 26.33
N GLY A 74 18.49 -16.36 26.32
CA GLY A 74 19.83 -16.65 26.91
C GLY A 74 20.95 -15.91 26.18
N GLU A 75 20.92 -15.84 24.83
CA GLU A 75 21.90 -15.10 24.03
C GLU A 75 21.86 -13.59 24.34
N ILE A 76 20.65 -13.03 24.49
CA ILE A 76 20.44 -11.62 24.85
C ILE A 76 20.97 -11.36 26.27
N GLY A 77 20.67 -12.27 27.20
CA GLY A 77 21.16 -12.22 28.57
C GLY A 77 22.69 -12.23 28.66
N LEU A 78 23.33 -13.15 27.92
CA LEU A 78 24.78 -13.25 27.82
C LEU A 78 25.42 -11.96 27.25
N LYS A 79 24.91 -11.46 26.14
CA LYS A 79 25.38 -10.19 25.56
C LYS A 79 25.29 -9.04 26.55
N LYS A 80 24.22 -8.96 27.33
CA LYS A 80 24.05 -7.93 28.37
C LYS A 80 24.98 -8.13 29.56
N ALA A 81 25.20 -9.36 29.98
CA ALA A 81 26.17 -9.67 31.07
C ALA A 81 27.60 -9.28 30.65
N LEU A 82 27.94 -9.39 29.36
CA LEU A 82 29.21 -8.91 28.78
C LEU A 82 29.26 -7.39 28.56
N GLY A 83 28.24 -6.64 28.98
CA GLY A 83 28.23 -5.17 28.93
C GLY A 83 27.64 -4.56 27.65
N ALA A 84 26.86 -5.33 26.84
CA ALA A 84 26.19 -4.76 25.69
C ALA A 84 25.18 -3.69 26.08
N ARG A 85 25.30 -2.49 25.46
CA ARG A 85 24.36 -1.38 25.69
C ARG A 85 22.98 -1.73 25.15
N LYS A 86 21.92 -1.32 25.88
CA LYS A 86 20.51 -1.50 25.47
C LYS A 86 20.26 -1.07 24.00
N ARG A 87 20.85 0.06 23.59
CA ARG A 87 20.72 0.59 22.24
C ARG A 87 21.24 -0.36 21.17
N ARG A 88 22.32 -1.11 21.45
CA ARG A 88 22.89 -2.07 20.51
C ARG A 88 21.95 -3.26 20.27
N ILE A 89 21.32 -3.75 21.33
CA ILE A 89 20.33 -4.83 21.24
C ILE A 89 19.08 -4.32 20.50
N LEU A 90 18.58 -3.14 20.85
CA LEU A 90 17.44 -2.53 20.18
C LEU A 90 17.68 -2.38 18.68
N THR A 91 18.81 -1.79 18.26
CA THR A 91 19.11 -1.61 16.85
C THR A 91 19.28 -2.95 16.12
N GLN A 92 19.86 -3.96 16.75
CA GLN A 92 20.00 -5.29 16.17
C GLN A 92 18.64 -5.88 15.78
N PHE A 93 17.69 -5.94 16.72
CA PHE A 93 16.34 -6.48 16.45
C PHE A 93 15.52 -5.59 15.50
N LEU A 94 15.71 -4.28 15.58
CA LEU A 94 15.03 -3.34 14.68
C LEU A 94 15.51 -3.48 13.23
N THR A 95 16.82 -3.68 13.02
CA THR A 95 17.36 -3.95 11.69
C THR A 95 16.90 -5.32 11.16
N GLU A 96 16.79 -6.33 12.02
CA GLU A 96 16.25 -7.63 11.65
C GLU A 96 14.80 -7.51 11.16
N ALA A 97 13.95 -6.76 11.87
CA ALA A 97 12.58 -6.48 11.44
C ALA A 97 12.53 -5.70 10.11
N ALA A 98 13.38 -4.67 9.96
CA ALA A 98 13.44 -3.88 8.75
C ALA A 98 13.88 -4.70 7.53
N VAL A 99 14.88 -5.56 7.68
CA VAL A 99 15.35 -6.45 6.60
C VAL A 99 14.26 -7.45 6.23
N LEU A 100 13.60 -8.05 7.20
CA LEU A 100 12.54 -9.04 6.98
C LEU A 100 11.37 -8.42 6.20
N THR A 101 10.95 -7.22 6.57
CA THR A 101 9.85 -6.52 5.86
C THR A 101 10.27 -5.92 4.53
N LEU A 102 11.52 -5.52 4.37
CA LEU A 102 12.09 -5.12 3.09
C LEU A 102 12.06 -6.28 2.08
N LEU A 103 12.53 -7.45 2.49
CA LEU A 103 12.49 -8.65 1.64
C LEU A 103 11.04 -9.06 1.32
N GLY A 104 10.16 -9.05 2.32
CA GLY A 104 8.73 -9.30 2.12
C GLY A 104 8.09 -8.29 1.15
N GLY A 105 8.43 -7.01 1.27
CA GLY A 105 7.97 -5.94 0.39
C GLY A 105 8.43 -6.14 -1.06
N ILE A 106 9.68 -6.52 -1.28
CA ILE A 106 10.21 -6.82 -2.61
C ILE A 106 9.49 -8.03 -3.22
N ILE A 107 9.35 -9.12 -2.47
CA ILE A 107 8.63 -10.32 -2.92
C ILE A 107 7.16 -9.99 -3.21
N GLY A 108 6.52 -9.19 -2.35
CA GLY A 108 5.14 -8.73 -2.55
C GLY A 108 4.97 -7.91 -3.83
N VAL A 109 5.90 -7.01 -4.11
CA VAL A 109 5.89 -6.21 -5.36
C VAL A 109 6.08 -7.12 -6.59
N LEU A 110 7.03 -8.05 -6.55
CA LEU A 110 7.25 -8.98 -7.66
C LEU A 110 6.02 -9.86 -7.91
N GLY A 111 5.43 -10.39 -6.85
CA GLY A 111 4.18 -11.16 -6.92
C GLY A 111 3.01 -10.34 -7.44
N GLY A 112 2.86 -9.10 -6.98
CA GLY A 112 1.83 -8.18 -7.44
C GLY A 112 1.96 -7.84 -8.93
N ILE A 113 3.17 -7.59 -9.40
CA ILE A 113 3.45 -7.35 -10.83
C ILE A 113 3.13 -8.59 -11.66
N ALA A 114 3.54 -9.78 -11.20
CA ALA A 114 3.28 -11.03 -11.90
C ALA A 114 1.77 -11.30 -12.02
N LEU A 115 1.01 -11.13 -10.94
CA LEU A 115 -0.44 -11.27 -10.93
C LEU A 115 -1.12 -10.24 -11.84
N ALA A 116 -0.69 -8.98 -11.78
CA ALA A 116 -1.22 -7.93 -12.65
C ALA A 116 -1.02 -8.27 -14.14
N TYR A 117 0.15 -8.83 -14.49
CA TYR A 117 0.44 -9.25 -15.86
C TYR A 117 -0.43 -10.44 -16.32
N ILE A 118 -0.68 -11.40 -15.44
CA ILE A 118 -1.56 -12.55 -15.71
C ILE A 118 -2.99 -12.05 -15.94
N ILE A 119 -3.51 -11.20 -15.06
CA ILE A 119 -4.86 -10.64 -15.17
C ILE A 119 -4.99 -9.81 -16.47
N SER A 120 -3.99 -9.00 -16.80
CA SER A 120 -3.96 -8.22 -18.04
C SER A 120 -4.11 -9.10 -19.28
N LYS A 121 -3.42 -10.25 -19.32
CA LYS A 121 -3.52 -11.19 -20.43
C LYS A 121 -4.90 -11.84 -20.54
N VAL A 122 -5.53 -12.15 -19.42
CA VAL A 122 -6.85 -12.82 -19.38
C VAL A 122 -7.99 -11.85 -19.69
N SER A 123 -7.91 -10.64 -19.13
CA SER A 123 -8.99 -9.65 -19.22
C SER A 123 -8.82 -8.62 -20.34
N ALA A 124 -7.72 -8.68 -21.10
CA ALA A 124 -7.35 -7.70 -22.14
C ALA A 124 -7.33 -6.22 -21.65
N VAL A 125 -7.12 -6.00 -20.34
CA VAL A 125 -7.04 -4.68 -19.74
C VAL A 125 -5.55 -4.29 -19.63
N PRO A 126 -5.12 -3.14 -20.19
CA PRO A 126 -3.73 -2.72 -20.11
C PRO A 126 -3.35 -2.39 -18.65
N VAL A 127 -2.20 -2.90 -18.21
CA VAL A 127 -1.64 -2.60 -16.87
C VAL A 127 -0.59 -1.50 -17.00
N ALA A 128 -0.77 -0.41 -16.26
CA ALA A 128 0.22 0.64 -16.11
C ALA A 128 0.97 0.45 -14.80
N ILE A 129 2.26 0.12 -14.87
CA ILE A 129 3.12 -0.05 -13.71
C ILE A 129 3.94 1.23 -13.51
N SER A 130 3.75 1.88 -12.36
CA SER A 130 4.51 3.07 -12.00
C SER A 130 5.71 2.68 -11.12
N GLY A 131 6.92 3.02 -11.56
CA GLY A 131 8.14 2.81 -10.76
C GLY A 131 8.13 3.58 -9.44
N VAL A 132 7.51 4.75 -9.41
CA VAL A 132 7.35 5.54 -8.18
C VAL A 132 6.48 4.80 -7.17
N SER A 133 5.38 4.19 -7.62
CA SER A 133 4.49 3.41 -6.74
C SER A 133 5.20 2.20 -6.14
N ILE A 134 6.09 1.55 -6.89
CA ILE A 134 6.90 0.43 -6.40
C ILE A 134 7.81 0.89 -5.25
N VAL A 135 8.54 1.98 -5.45
CA VAL A 135 9.45 2.52 -4.42
C VAL A 135 8.67 2.91 -3.15
N ILE A 136 7.54 3.59 -3.31
CA ILE A 136 6.67 3.99 -2.19
C ILE A 136 6.17 2.74 -1.44
N ALA A 137 5.73 1.70 -2.15
CA ALA A 137 5.24 0.47 -1.53
C ALA A 137 6.31 -0.23 -0.69
N VAL A 138 7.54 -0.35 -1.20
CA VAL A 138 8.66 -0.97 -0.48
C VAL A 138 9.07 -0.13 0.74
N LEU A 139 9.17 1.19 0.60
CA LEU A 139 9.48 2.09 1.71
C LEU A 139 8.40 2.01 2.80
N PHE A 140 7.13 2.01 2.40
CA PHE A 140 6.01 1.94 3.34
C PHE A 140 5.96 0.59 4.07
N SER A 141 6.19 -0.52 3.36
CA SER A 141 6.33 -1.86 3.96
C SER A 141 7.44 -1.90 5.01
N THR A 142 8.61 -1.35 4.68
CA THR A 142 9.75 -1.28 5.62
C THR A 142 9.44 -0.42 6.83
N LEU A 143 8.78 0.72 6.64
CA LEU A 143 8.36 1.60 7.74
C LEU A 143 7.42 0.89 8.72
N ILE A 144 6.43 0.17 8.20
CA ILE A 144 5.53 -0.65 9.00
C ILE A 144 6.28 -1.72 9.78
N GLY A 145 7.24 -2.40 9.15
CA GLY A 145 8.10 -3.37 9.83
C GLY A 145 8.89 -2.76 11.00
N ILE A 146 9.41 -1.56 10.84
CA ILE A 146 10.09 -0.82 11.91
C ILE A 146 9.11 -0.51 13.05
N ILE A 147 7.90 -0.02 12.73
CA ILE A 147 6.89 0.33 13.74
C ILE A 147 6.49 -0.89 14.57
N PHE A 148 6.11 -1.99 13.91
CA PHE A 148 5.69 -3.22 14.60
C PHE A 148 6.86 -3.98 15.22
N GLY A 149 8.08 -3.86 14.69
CA GLY A 149 9.30 -4.40 15.25
C GLY A 149 9.80 -3.65 16.48
N LEU A 150 9.32 -2.44 16.77
CA LEU A 150 9.77 -1.61 17.87
C LEU A 150 9.39 -2.21 19.23
N ILE A 151 8.17 -2.74 19.37
CA ILE A 151 7.68 -3.36 20.61
C ILE A 151 8.56 -4.55 21.02
N PRO A 152 8.78 -5.60 20.18
CA PRO A 152 9.65 -6.70 20.54
C PRO A 152 11.11 -6.30 20.74
N SER A 153 11.61 -5.34 19.97
CA SER A 153 12.98 -4.82 20.11
C SER A 153 13.21 -4.13 21.45
N VAL A 154 12.24 -3.32 21.92
CA VAL A 154 12.28 -2.68 23.23
C VAL A 154 12.19 -3.72 24.35
N LYS A 155 11.36 -4.75 24.20
CA LYS A 155 11.25 -5.88 25.15
C LYS A 155 12.60 -6.59 25.28
N ALA A 156 13.26 -6.94 24.19
CA ALA A 156 14.59 -7.54 24.16
C ALA A 156 15.63 -6.62 24.82
N ALA A 157 15.62 -5.32 24.49
CA ALA A 157 16.55 -4.35 25.03
C ALA A 157 16.37 -4.10 26.54
N ASN A 158 15.20 -4.31 27.10
CA ASN A 158 14.92 -4.10 28.54
C ASN A 158 14.99 -5.39 29.39
N MET A 159 15.22 -6.54 28.78
CA MET A 159 15.31 -7.82 29.48
C MET A 159 16.39 -7.80 30.56
N ASN A 160 16.12 -8.38 31.73
CA ASN A 160 17.07 -8.49 32.82
C ASN A 160 18.05 -9.64 32.56
N PRO A 161 19.38 -9.43 32.55
CA PRO A 161 20.34 -10.49 32.22
C PRO A 161 20.29 -11.67 33.23
N ILE A 162 19.98 -11.41 34.52
CA ILE A 162 19.90 -12.44 35.55
C ILE A 162 18.72 -13.39 35.30
N GLU A 163 17.56 -12.82 34.97
CA GLU A 163 16.36 -13.60 34.63
C GLU A 163 16.50 -14.36 33.30
N ALA A 164 17.15 -13.72 32.31
CA ALA A 164 17.39 -14.31 31.02
C ALA A 164 18.28 -15.55 31.06
N LEU A 165 19.28 -15.57 31.96
CA LEU A 165 20.19 -16.71 32.15
C LEU A 165 19.63 -17.81 33.07
N ARG A 166 18.57 -17.51 33.84
CA ARG A 166 17.95 -18.47 34.77
C ARG A 166 16.84 -19.29 34.09
N HIS A 167 16.41 -18.92 32.92
CA HIS A 167 15.34 -19.58 32.14
C HIS A 167 15.85 -20.75 31.27
N GLU A 168 17.12 -21.11 31.32
CA GLU A 168 17.64 -22.39 30.86
C GLU A 168 17.61 -23.38 32.05
#